data_e5e93918d962ea94b734c4cfb6caf801
#
_entry.id   e5e93918d962ea94b734c4cfb6caf801
#
_cell.length_a   1.000
_cell.length_b   1.000
_cell.length_c   1.000
_cell.angle_alpha   90.00
_cell.angle_beta   90.00
_cell.angle_gamma   90.00
#
_symmetry.space_group_name_H-M   'P 1'
#
loop_
_entity.id
_entity.type
_entity.pdbx_description
1 polymer ?
#
loop_
_entity_poly.entity_id
_entity_poly.type
_entity_poly.pdbx_seq_one_letter_code
_entity_poly.pdbx_strand_id
1 'polypeptide(L)'
;MRLIAVLGYSDGRTNALHPVCAARLARAESEVRPGDAVLLSGWARRRTSSPEADLMARAWTSPAGRVILDRSARSTVGNALGVARAARRVGAHEVVLVTSGWHGRRASALARAALFHSRTKVTLATTDEPATSAARLRELACWTLLPVMAVLAARTR
;
A
#
# COMPACT_ATOMS: atom_id res chain seq x y z
N MET A 1 -3.58 -7.12 -17.04
CA MET A 1 -4.29 -6.23 -16.09
C MET A 1 -3.27 -5.53 -15.20
N ARG A 2 -3.47 -4.26 -14.85
CA ARG A 2 -2.68 -3.54 -13.85
C ARG A 2 -3.39 -3.57 -12.50
N LEU A 3 -2.63 -3.51 -11.41
CA LEU A 3 -3.12 -3.32 -10.06
C LEU A 3 -2.57 -2.02 -9.50
N ILE A 4 -3.43 -1.08 -9.16
CA ILE A 4 -3.07 0.14 -8.41
C ILE A 4 -3.20 -0.19 -6.92
N ALA A 5 -2.10 -0.19 -6.18
CA ALA A 5 -2.07 -0.58 -4.77
C ALA A 5 -1.79 0.64 -3.87
N VAL A 6 -2.81 1.10 -3.16
CA VAL A 6 -2.74 2.25 -2.25
C VAL A 6 -2.45 1.77 -0.83
N LEU A 7 -1.34 2.20 -0.26
CA LEU A 7 -0.97 1.87 1.11
C LEU A 7 -1.53 2.89 2.09
N GLY A 8 -2.27 2.43 3.08
CA GLY A 8 -2.83 3.26 4.15
C GLY A 8 -1.78 3.86 5.07
N TYR A 9 -2.19 4.89 5.78
CA TYR A 9 -1.42 5.53 6.84
C TYR A 9 -2.38 6.04 7.92
N SER A 10 -2.05 5.81 9.19
CA SER A 10 -2.79 6.36 10.31
C SER A 10 -1.85 6.69 11.47
N ASP A 11 -2.14 7.78 12.15
CA ASP A 11 -1.54 8.12 13.44
C ASP A 11 -2.38 7.60 14.63
N GLY A 12 -3.55 7.04 14.37
CA GLY A 12 -4.47 6.49 15.36
C GLY A 12 -5.22 7.55 16.18
N ARG A 13 -5.18 8.83 15.79
CA ARG A 13 -5.80 9.93 16.55
C ARG A 13 -7.27 10.11 16.24
N THR A 14 -7.67 9.92 15.00
CA THR A 14 -9.04 10.13 14.53
C THR A 14 -9.60 8.89 13.83
N ASN A 15 -10.93 8.80 13.73
CA ASN A 15 -11.62 7.80 12.92
C ASN A 15 -12.03 8.39 11.55
N ALA A 16 -11.24 9.31 11.04
CA ALA A 16 -11.41 9.93 9.74
C ALA A 16 -10.23 9.57 8.83
N LEU A 17 -10.41 9.74 7.52
CA LEU A 17 -9.35 9.55 6.54
C LEU A 17 -8.22 10.53 6.82
N HIS A 18 -7.02 10.00 7.08
CA HIS A 18 -5.85 10.83 7.35
C HIS A 18 -5.44 11.59 6.08
N PRO A 19 -4.99 12.88 6.16
CA PRO A 19 -4.60 13.66 4.99
C PRO A 19 -3.56 12.97 4.08
N VAL A 20 -2.60 12.24 4.66
CA VAL A 20 -1.65 11.41 3.91
C VAL A 20 -2.35 10.34 3.08
N CYS A 21 -3.40 9.70 3.61
CA CYS A 21 -4.19 8.74 2.84
C CYS A 21 -5.00 9.43 1.74
N ALA A 22 -5.57 10.60 2.01
CA ALA A 22 -6.30 11.38 1.00
C ALA A 22 -5.41 11.76 -0.18
N ALA A 23 -4.18 12.23 0.07
CA ALA A 23 -3.24 12.54 -0.98
C ALA A 23 -2.82 11.29 -1.78
N ARG A 24 -2.59 10.15 -1.11
CA ARG A 24 -2.31 8.88 -1.81
C ARG A 24 -3.49 8.42 -2.66
N LEU A 25 -4.74 8.61 -2.20
CA LEU A 25 -5.92 8.31 -3.00
C LEU A 25 -5.98 9.21 -4.24
N ALA A 26 -5.83 10.51 -4.09
CA ALA A 26 -5.81 11.45 -5.23
C ALA A 26 -4.71 11.08 -6.23
N ARG A 27 -3.52 10.69 -5.75
CA ARG A 27 -2.43 10.20 -6.60
C ARG A 27 -2.83 8.90 -7.31
N ALA A 28 -3.48 7.96 -6.63
CA ALA A 28 -3.94 6.71 -7.23
C ALA A 28 -5.02 6.96 -8.29
N GLU A 29 -5.95 7.88 -8.03
CA GLU A 29 -7.00 8.27 -8.97
C GLU A 29 -6.43 8.87 -10.26
N SER A 30 -5.31 9.60 -10.18
CA SER A 30 -4.60 10.10 -11.38
C SER A 30 -3.85 9.00 -12.16
N GLU A 31 -3.57 7.86 -11.55
CA GLU A 31 -2.88 6.72 -12.18
C GLU A 31 -3.85 5.68 -12.77
N VAL A 32 -5.08 5.61 -12.25
CA VAL A 32 -6.04 4.57 -12.65
C VAL A 32 -6.50 4.74 -14.09
N ARG A 33 -6.64 3.62 -14.81
CA ARG A 33 -7.14 3.53 -16.17
C ARG A 33 -8.34 2.59 -16.23
N PRO A 34 -9.20 2.71 -17.23
CA PRO A 34 -10.29 1.75 -17.43
C PRO A 34 -9.77 0.30 -17.43
N GLY A 35 -10.41 -0.57 -16.67
CA GLY A 35 -10.02 -1.97 -16.53
C GLY A 35 -8.94 -2.29 -15.49
N ASP A 36 -8.32 -1.30 -14.86
CA ASP A 36 -7.40 -1.53 -13.74
C ASP A 36 -8.15 -2.05 -12.52
N ALA A 37 -7.47 -2.91 -11.73
CA ALA A 37 -7.91 -3.23 -10.39
C ALA A 37 -7.25 -2.29 -9.38
N VAL A 38 -7.94 -1.99 -8.28
CA VAL A 38 -7.44 -1.14 -7.20
C VAL A 38 -7.42 -1.93 -5.90
N LEU A 39 -6.30 -1.92 -5.18
CA LEU A 39 -6.17 -2.42 -3.83
C LEU A 39 -6.04 -1.25 -2.85
N LEU A 40 -6.94 -1.17 -1.89
CA LEU A 40 -6.86 -0.26 -0.75
C LEU A 40 -6.46 -1.08 0.48
N SER A 41 -5.25 -0.83 0.99
CA SER A 41 -4.64 -1.65 2.04
C SER A 41 -4.38 -0.84 3.30
N GLY A 42 -5.00 -1.25 4.43
CA GLY A 42 -4.84 -0.61 5.73
C GLY A 42 -5.81 -1.16 6.77
N TRP A 43 -5.32 -1.33 8.00
CA TRP A 43 -6.06 -1.92 9.11
C TRP A 43 -6.59 -0.87 10.10
N ALA A 44 -7.43 -1.30 11.04
CA ALA A 44 -7.90 -0.46 12.14
C ALA A 44 -6.88 -0.43 13.29
N ARG A 45 -6.34 0.73 13.63
CA ARG A 45 -5.39 0.86 14.75
C ARG A 45 -5.99 0.59 16.12
N ARG A 46 -7.27 0.86 16.28
CA ARG A 46 -8.03 0.62 17.51
C ARG A 46 -9.21 -0.27 17.20
N ARG A 47 -9.67 -1.05 18.19
CA ARG A 47 -10.85 -1.92 18.02
C ARG A 47 -12.13 -1.14 17.66
N THR A 48 -12.20 0.13 18.05
CA THR A 48 -13.34 1.03 17.82
C THR A 48 -13.20 1.89 16.56
N SER A 49 -12.06 1.81 15.84
CA SER A 49 -11.85 2.59 14.63
C SER A 49 -12.17 1.77 13.37
N SER A 50 -12.61 2.46 12.32
CA SER A 50 -12.74 1.85 10.99
C SER A 50 -11.37 1.51 10.42
N PRO A 51 -11.22 0.37 9.70
CA PRO A 51 -10.02 0.11 8.92
C PRO A 51 -9.76 1.22 7.91
N GLU A 52 -8.49 1.58 7.72
CA GLU A 52 -8.13 2.61 6.74
C GLU A 52 -8.52 2.24 5.32
N ALA A 53 -8.50 0.94 5.00
CA ALA A 53 -9.02 0.44 3.73
C ALA A 53 -10.48 0.84 3.51
N ASP A 54 -11.33 0.81 4.54
CA ASP A 54 -12.74 1.21 4.45
C ASP A 54 -12.90 2.73 4.35
N LEU A 55 -12.08 3.50 5.09
CA LEU A 55 -12.08 4.96 4.99
C LEU A 55 -11.66 5.41 3.59
N MET A 56 -10.63 4.78 3.03
CA MET A 56 -10.20 5.02 1.65
C MET A 56 -11.29 4.63 0.64
N ALA A 57 -11.96 3.50 0.84
CA ALA A 57 -13.02 3.04 -0.08
C ALA A 57 -14.21 4.01 -0.13
N ARG A 58 -14.57 4.60 1.01
CA ARG A 58 -15.65 5.62 1.05
C ARG A 58 -15.28 6.92 0.34
N ALA A 59 -13.99 7.24 0.29
CA ALA A 59 -13.48 8.45 -0.36
C ALA A 59 -13.05 8.22 -1.81
N TRP A 60 -13.02 6.97 -2.27
CA TRP A 60 -12.65 6.61 -3.64
C TRP A 60 -13.76 7.02 -4.62
N THR A 61 -13.43 7.81 -5.64
CA THR A 61 -14.39 8.35 -6.61
C THR A 61 -14.16 7.89 -8.05
N SER A 62 -12.93 7.46 -8.37
CA SER A 62 -12.60 7.09 -9.74
C SER A 62 -13.18 5.74 -10.16
N PRO A 63 -13.60 5.59 -11.43
CA PRO A 63 -14.06 4.30 -11.94
C PRO A 63 -12.88 3.32 -12.04
N ALA A 64 -12.98 2.23 -11.33
CA ALA A 64 -12.06 1.10 -11.42
C ALA A 64 -12.81 -0.15 -11.84
N GLY A 65 -12.16 -1.05 -12.56
CA GLY A 65 -12.76 -2.33 -12.93
C GLY A 65 -13.07 -3.20 -11.71
N ARG A 66 -12.25 -3.10 -10.66
CA ARG A 66 -12.43 -3.85 -9.42
C ARG A 66 -11.73 -3.15 -8.25
N VAL A 67 -12.42 -2.94 -7.14
CA VAL A 67 -11.84 -2.47 -5.88
C VAL A 67 -11.71 -3.64 -4.90
N ILE A 68 -10.53 -3.81 -4.33
CA ILE A 68 -10.18 -4.86 -3.36
C ILE A 68 -9.78 -4.17 -2.05
N LEU A 69 -10.30 -4.64 -0.92
CA LEU A 69 -9.97 -4.10 0.40
C LEU A 69 -9.12 -5.11 1.18
N ASP A 70 -7.92 -4.70 1.61
CA ASP A 70 -7.11 -5.45 2.57
C ASP A 70 -7.10 -4.74 3.93
N ARG A 71 -7.93 -5.25 4.83
CA ARG A 71 -8.08 -4.76 6.20
C ARG A 71 -7.09 -5.38 7.19
N SER A 72 -6.25 -6.30 6.73
CA SER A 72 -5.37 -7.11 7.60
C SER A 72 -3.95 -6.57 7.72
N ALA A 73 -3.52 -5.68 6.85
CA ALA A 73 -2.14 -5.22 6.73
C ALA A 73 -1.74 -4.28 7.89
N ARG A 74 -1.08 -4.84 8.90
CA ARG A 74 -0.62 -4.12 10.11
C ARG A 74 0.80 -3.58 10.01
N SER A 75 1.53 -3.91 8.94
CA SER A 75 2.93 -3.54 8.72
C SER A 75 3.22 -3.41 7.25
N THR A 76 4.39 -2.86 6.89
CA THR A 76 4.81 -2.78 5.49
C THR A 76 5.01 -4.16 4.86
N VAL A 77 5.46 -5.16 5.63
CA VAL A 77 5.50 -6.56 5.18
C VAL A 77 4.08 -7.06 4.91
N GLY A 78 3.15 -6.81 5.82
CA GLY A 78 1.74 -7.16 5.63
C GLY A 78 1.14 -6.52 4.39
N ASN A 79 1.42 -5.23 4.14
CA ASN A 79 1.04 -4.54 2.91
C ASN A 79 1.63 -5.24 1.67
N ALA A 80 2.94 -5.55 1.68
CA ALA A 80 3.61 -6.21 0.55
C ALA A 80 2.99 -7.58 0.24
N LEU A 81 2.66 -8.36 1.27
CA LEU A 81 1.97 -9.65 1.12
C LEU A 81 0.54 -9.48 0.61
N GLY A 82 -0.19 -8.45 1.08
CA GLY A 82 -1.51 -8.07 0.58
C GLY A 82 -1.48 -7.71 -0.90
N VAL A 83 -0.51 -6.90 -1.30
CA VAL A 83 -0.25 -6.54 -2.70
C VAL A 83 0.01 -7.79 -3.55
N ALA A 84 0.89 -8.69 -3.09
CA ALA A 84 1.21 -9.91 -3.82
C ALA A 84 -0.01 -10.84 -3.97
N ARG A 85 -0.82 -11.01 -2.92
CA ARG A 85 -2.08 -11.78 -2.99
C ARG A 85 -3.07 -11.17 -3.97
N ALA A 86 -3.26 -9.84 -3.90
CA ALA A 86 -4.16 -9.13 -4.81
C ALA A 86 -3.69 -9.23 -6.27
N ALA A 87 -2.39 -9.02 -6.53
CA ALA A 87 -1.81 -9.12 -7.86
C ALA A 87 -2.01 -10.51 -8.48
N ARG A 88 -1.75 -11.59 -7.70
CA ARG A 88 -2.01 -12.97 -8.14
C ARG A 88 -3.49 -13.21 -8.41
N ARG A 89 -4.38 -12.75 -7.52
CA ARG A 89 -5.83 -12.95 -7.65
C ARG A 89 -6.42 -12.32 -8.91
N VAL A 90 -5.86 -11.20 -9.36
CA VAL A 90 -6.35 -10.51 -10.57
C VAL A 90 -5.49 -10.78 -11.81
N GLY A 91 -4.44 -11.59 -11.70
CA GLY A 91 -3.52 -11.84 -12.82
C GLY A 91 -2.79 -10.59 -13.27
N ALA A 92 -2.35 -9.74 -12.33
CA ALA A 92 -1.69 -8.49 -12.67
C ALA A 92 -0.29 -8.72 -13.23
N HIS A 93 0.01 -8.13 -14.39
CA HIS A 93 1.37 -8.08 -14.95
C HIS A 93 2.16 -6.87 -14.45
N GLU A 94 1.46 -5.86 -13.90
CA GLU A 94 2.06 -4.67 -13.31
C GLU A 94 1.32 -4.27 -12.04
N VAL A 95 2.08 -3.88 -11.02
CA VAL A 95 1.61 -3.23 -9.79
C VAL A 95 2.15 -1.81 -9.77
N VAL A 96 1.26 -0.82 -9.70
CA VAL A 96 1.60 0.56 -9.40
C VAL A 96 1.39 0.75 -7.90
N LEU A 97 2.49 0.85 -7.15
CA LEU A 97 2.46 1.02 -5.71
C LEU A 97 2.35 2.50 -5.36
N VAL A 98 1.26 2.91 -4.73
CA VAL A 98 1.00 4.30 -4.36
C VAL A 98 1.23 4.51 -2.87
N THR A 99 2.18 5.39 -2.53
CA THR A 99 2.55 5.72 -1.15
C THR A 99 3.32 7.03 -1.09
N SER A 100 3.66 7.53 0.10
CA SER A 100 4.47 8.75 0.25
C SER A 100 5.93 8.51 -0.13
N GLY A 101 6.62 9.53 -0.67
CA GLY A 101 8.00 9.44 -1.15
C GLY A 101 8.98 8.92 -0.11
N TRP A 102 8.83 9.39 1.15
CA TRP A 102 9.67 8.93 2.26
C TRP A 102 9.51 7.44 2.61
N HIS A 103 8.38 6.82 2.25
CA HIS A 103 8.09 5.40 2.49
C HIS A 103 8.31 4.53 1.24
N GLY A 104 8.30 5.12 0.07
CA GLY A 104 8.22 4.44 -1.23
C GLY A 104 9.34 3.45 -1.48
N ARG A 105 10.60 3.81 -1.19
CA ARG A 105 11.76 2.94 -1.43
C ARG A 105 11.64 1.61 -0.66
N ARG A 106 11.30 1.66 0.64
CA ARG A 106 11.14 0.46 1.47
C ARG A 106 9.91 -0.35 1.06
N ALA A 107 8.78 0.30 0.84
CA ALA A 107 7.56 -0.36 0.42
C ALA A 107 7.74 -1.09 -0.93
N SER A 108 8.39 -0.46 -1.92
CA SER A 108 8.64 -1.08 -3.22
C SER A 108 9.64 -2.24 -3.15
N ALA A 109 10.68 -2.15 -2.31
CA ALA A 109 11.62 -3.25 -2.11
C ALA A 109 10.89 -4.49 -1.54
N LEU A 110 10.03 -4.31 -0.53
CA LEU A 110 9.25 -5.40 0.05
C LEU A 110 8.19 -5.96 -0.91
N ALA A 111 7.53 -5.10 -1.70
CA ALA A 111 6.57 -5.56 -2.71
C ALA A 111 7.25 -6.39 -3.80
N ARG A 112 8.44 -5.98 -4.27
CA ARG A 112 9.25 -6.76 -5.21
C ARG A 112 9.68 -8.10 -4.61
N ALA A 113 10.10 -8.13 -3.35
CA ALA A 113 10.44 -9.37 -2.66
C ALA A 113 9.24 -10.32 -2.57
N ALA A 114 8.04 -9.82 -2.21
CA ALA A 114 6.83 -10.62 -2.13
C ALA A 114 6.33 -11.12 -3.50
N LEU A 115 6.72 -10.45 -4.58
CA LEU A 115 6.41 -10.78 -5.98
C LEU A 115 7.59 -11.44 -6.71
N PHE A 116 8.67 -11.80 -6.01
CA PHE A 116 9.92 -12.29 -6.62
C PHE A 116 9.72 -13.49 -7.56
N HIS A 117 8.80 -14.40 -7.21
CA HIS A 117 8.49 -15.57 -8.04
C HIS A 117 7.45 -15.30 -9.14
N SER A 118 6.99 -14.08 -9.29
CA SER A 118 6.07 -13.68 -10.35
C SER A 118 6.78 -12.80 -11.38
N ARG A 119 6.25 -12.77 -12.61
CA ARG A 119 6.73 -11.84 -13.64
C ARG A 119 6.09 -10.45 -13.53
N THR A 120 5.52 -10.12 -12.36
CA THR A 120 4.81 -8.88 -12.14
C THR A 120 5.79 -7.73 -11.94
N LYS A 121 5.71 -6.71 -12.79
CA LYS A 121 6.50 -5.47 -12.66
C LYS A 121 5.96 -4.64 -11.50
N VAL A 122 6.84 -4.05 -10.69
CA VAL A 122 6.46 -3.12 -9.63
C VAL A 122 7.00 -1.73 -9.96
N THR A 123 6.10 -0.79 -10.18
CA THR A 123 6.37 0.63 -10.36
C THR A 123 5.91 1.40 -9.11
N LEU A 124 6.44 2.60 -8.90
CA LEU A 124 6.17 3.41 -7.72
C LEU A 124 5.59 4.75 -8.17
N ALA A 125 4.43 5.10 -7.60
CA ALA A 125 3.84 6.43 -7.69
C ALA A 125 3.82 7.05 -6.29
N THR A 126 4.49 8.18 -6.11
CA THR A 126 4.65 8.82 -4.79
C THR A 126 3.86 10.10 -4.69
N THR A 127 3.58 10.45 -3.45
CA THR A 127 3.09 11.75 -3.03
C THR A 127 4.19 12.48 -2.25
N ASP A 128 4.15 13.82 -2.25
CA ASP A 128 5.25 14.66 -1.77
C ASP A 128 5.06 15.16 -0.33
N GLU A 129 4.13 14.56 0.43
CA GLU A 129 3.91 15.01 1.81
C GLU A 129 5.18 14.80 2.66
N PRO A 130 5.54 15.81 3.48
CA PRO A 130 6.69 15.71 4.34
C PRO A 130 6.51 14.62 5.39
N ALA A 131 7.56 13.84 5.63
CA ALA A 131 7.58 12.89 6.74
C ALA A 131 7.62 13.65 8.06
N THR A 132 6.79 13.24 9.03
CA THR A 132 6.96 13.68 10.42
C THR A 132 8.29 13.16 10.98
N SER A 133 8.85 13.81 12.01
CA SER A 133 10.08 13.34 12.65
C SER A 133 9.97 11.89 13.14
N ALA A 134 8.82 11.51 13.70
CA ALA A 134 8.55 10.14 14.11
C ALA A 134 8.52 9.15 12.93
N ALA A 135 7.97 9.57 11.78
CA ALA A 135 7.97 8.74 10.57
C ALA A 135 9.38 8.54 10.03
N ARG A 136 10.21 9.59 10.01
CA ARG A 136 11.63 9.51 9.59
C ARG A 136 12.43 8.57 10.48
N LEU A 137 12.30 8.71 11.79
CA LEU A 137 13.01 7.83 12.75
C LEU A 137 12.59 6.37 12.58
N ARG A 138 11.30 6.12 12.42
CA ARG A 138 10.80 4.76 12.17
C ARG A 138 11.30 4.20 10.84
N GLU A 139 11.37 5.01 9.79
CA GLU A 139 11.94 4.56 8.51
C GLU A 139 13.42 4.17 8.67
N LEU A 140 14.23 4.98 9.34
CA LEU A 140 15.64 4.66 9.61
C LEU A 140 15.77 3.32 10.36
N ALA A 141 15.00 3.13 11.44
CA ALA A 141 14.99 1.88 12.19
C ALA A 141 14.53 0.67 11.34
N CYS A 142 13.57 0.86 10.44
CA CYS A 142 13.10 -0.22 9.56
C CYS A 142 14.11 -0.60 8.47
N TRP A 143 14.99 0.32 8.06
CA TRP A 143 16.03 0.02 7.06
C TRP A 143 17.03 -1.03 7.55
N THR A 144 17.38 -1.03 8.83
CA THR A 144 18.29 -2.03 9.42
C THR A 144 17.69 -3.44 9.39
N LEU A 145 16.35 -3.55 9.44
CA LEU A 145 15.63 -4.82 9.40
C LEU A 145 15.18 -5.23 7.99
N LEU A 146 15.44 -4.39 6.98
CA LEU A 146 14.94 -4.63 5.62
C LEU A 146 15.35 -5.99 5.03
N PRO A 147 16.60 -6.47 5.18
CA PRO A 147 16.98 -7.78 4.63
C PRO A 147 16.14 -8.93 5.20
N VAL A 148 15.91 -8.92 6.51
CA VAL A 148 15.09 -9.94 7.19
C VAL A 148 13.63 -9.85 6.73
N MET A 149 13.10 -8.64 6.66
CA MET A 149 11.73 -8.40 6.18
C MET A 149 11.54 -8.85 4.72
N ALA A 150 12.53 -8.63 3.86
CA ALA A 150 12.48 -9.04 2.46
C ALA A 150 12.48 -10.58 2.32
N VAL A 151 13.29 -11.27 3.10
CA VAL A 151 13.30 -12.74 3.14
C VAL A 151 11.95 -13.28 3.61
N LEU A 152 11.36 -12.70 4.66
CA LEU A 152 10.04 -13.08 5.14
C LEU A 152 8.96 -12.84 4.08
N ALA A 153 9.02 -11.71 3.38
CA ALA A 153 8.06 -11.40 2.31
C ALA A 153 8.19 -12.35 1.11
N ALA A 154 9.40 -12.79 0.76
CA ALA A 154 9.66 -13.70 -0.35
C ALA A 154 9.25 -15.15 -0.07
N ARG A 155 9.26 -15.60 1.20
CA ARG A 155 8.95 -16.99 1.61
C ARG A 155 7.45 -17.31 1.62
N THR A 156 6.58 -16.33 1.66
CA THR A 156 5.13 -16.54 1.69
C THR A 156 4.63 -16.78 0.26
N ARG A 157 4.39 -18.06 -0.06
CA ARG A 157 3.78 -18.53 -1.31
C ARG A 157 2.25 -18.42 -1.26
#